data_725cefa65f3dceca69705da63592d389
#
_entry.id   725cefa65f3dceca69705da63592d389
#
_cell.length_a   1.000
_cell.length_b   1.000
_cell.length_c   1.000
_cell.angle_alpha   90.00
_cell.angle_beta   90.00
_cell.angle_gamma   90.00
#
_symmetry.space_group_name_H-M   'P 1'
#
loop_
_entity.id
_entity.type
_entity.pdbx_description
1 polymer ?
#
loop_
_entity_poly.entity_id
_entity_poly.type
_entity_poly.pdbx_seq_one_letter_code
_entity_poly.pdbx_strand_id
1 'polypeptide(L)'
;MKTVPTLLTLDRFELSDQLELFQPYYDRIQIDVADGILVPNVTTQIDELTELASQGLVEIDSKMTFDFHLMVKNFKAEFEKIDQLIEQNISVNTVLINAGLHPKKDTLSENRNFSIGLDISPSTEIDDIAFHYDLSQIKHIQIMTVEPGYQGSPFLPEMLNKITQLRDHHYSGEILIDGGVNSKTIPTIQSHKNQPDIICIGSFLTKAGDDLGSRVSQLKLLE
;
A
#
# COMPACT_ATOMS: atom_id res chain seq x y z
N MET A 1 4.94 -1.02 -15.29
CA MET A 1 4.26 -0.90 -13.97
C MET A 1 4.92 -1.90 -13.03
N LYS A 2 5.45 -1.46 -11.91
CA LYS A 2 5.97 -2.39 -10.89
C LYS A 2 4.82 -3.09 -10.16
N THR A 3 5.09 -4.26 -9.63
CA THR A 3 4.11 -5.03 -8.86
C THR A 3 4.56 -5.15 -7.40
N VAL A 4 3.66 -4.87 -6.46
CA VAL A 4 3.91 -4.98 -5.01
C VAL A 4 2.81 -5.83 -4.39
N PRO A 5 3.14 -6.94 -3.71
CA PRO A 5 2.16 -7.69 -2.93
C PRO A 5 1.60 -6.82 -1.81
N THR A 6 0.29 -6.90 -1.59
CA THR A 6 -0.42 -6.25 -0.48
C THR A 6 -0.95 -7.30 0.46
N LEU A 7 -0.58 -7.19 1.74
CA LEU A 7 -0.96 -8.11 2.79
C LEU A 7 -1.98 -7.47 3.73
N LEU A 8 -3.22 -7.96 3.65
CA LEU A 8 -4.28 -7.64 4.60
C LEU A 8 -4.55 -8.91 5.41
N THR A 9 -3.83 -9.05 6.52
CA THR A 9 -3.85 -10.24 7.40
C THR A 9 -4.62 -9.94 8.69
N LEU A 10 -5.22 -10.96 9.27
CA LEU A 10 -6.07 -10.80 10.45
C LEU A 10 -5.30 -11.06 11.75
N ASP A 11 -4.18 -11.78 11.66
CA ASP A 11 -3.31 -12.07 12.80
C ASP A 11 -1.85 -12.22 12.35
N ARG A 12 -0.96 -12.24 13.35
CA ARG A 12 0.49 -12.29 13.14
C ARG A 12 0.98 -13.61 12.49
N PHE A 13 0.27 -14.71 12.66
CA PHE A 13 0.69 -16.00 12.09
C PHE A 13 0.41 -15.99 10.58
N GLU A 14 -0.76 -15.50 10.17
CA GLU A 14 -1.05 -15.28 8.77
C GLU A 14 -0.06 -14.31 8.13
N LEU A 15 0.35 -13.24 8.84
CA LEU A 15 1.37 -12.31 8.35
C LEU A 15 2.72 -13.03 8.17
N SER A 16 3.15 -13.82 9.15
CA SER A 16 4.39 -14.60 9.07
C SER A 16 4.40 -15.53 7.87
N ASP A 17 3.34 -16.34 7.72
CA ASP A 17 3.22 -17.29 6.62
C ASP A 17 3.26 -16.58 5.24
N GLN A 18 2.61 -15.44 5.12
CA GLN A 18 2.61 -14.67 3.87
C GLN A 18 3.95 -13.99 3.60
N LEU A 19 4.65 -13.49 4.61
CA LEU A 19 6.00 -12.95 4.45
C LEU A 19 6.96 -14.02 3.95
N GLU A 20 6.95 -15.20 4.55
CA GLU A 20 7.78 -16.33 4.09
C GLU A 20 7.44 -16.74 2.65
N LEU A 21 6.16 -16.72 2.30
CA LEU A 21 5.67 -17.07 0.97
C LEU A 21 6.12 -16.09 -0.11
N PHE A 22 6.16 -14.79 0.19
CA PHE A 22 6.42 -13.76 -0.83
C PHE A 22 7.87 -13.29 -0.92
N GLN A 23 8.67 -13.39 0.14
CA GLN A 23 10.08 -13.00 0.14
C GLN A 23 10.94 -13.62 -0.99
N PRO A 24 10.71 -14.87 -1.45
CA PRO A 24 11.46 -15.42 -2.59
C PRO A 24 11.19 -14.72 -3.92
N TYR A 25 10.12 -13.95 -4.03
CA TYR A 25 9.65 -13.34 -5.28
C TYR A 25 9.73 -11.84 -5.31
N TYR A 26 9.65 -11.18 -4.15
CA TYR A 26 9.54 -9.72 -4.01
C TYR A 26 10.46 -9.21 -2.92
N ASP A 27 11.06 -8.05 -3.16
CA ASP A 27 11.88 -7.30 -2.20
C ASP A 27 11.13 -6.08 -1.61
N ARG A 28 9.87 -5.88 -2.00
CA ARG A 28 8.97 -4.85 -1.48
C ARG A 28 7.58 -5.42 -1.28
N ILE A 29 7.01 -5.19 -0.11
CA ILE A 29 5.67 -5.67 0.29
C ILE A 29 4.92 -4.52 0.97
N GLN A 30 3.64 -4.36 0.67
CA GLN A 30 2.74 -3.46 1.38
C GLN A 30 2.00 -4.24 2.48
N ILE A 31 1.92 -3.65 3.68
CA ILE A 31 1.13 -4.17 4.80
C ILE A 31 -0.02 -3.21 5.05
N ASP A 32 -1.25 -3.73 5.02
CA ASP A 32 -2.46 -3.00 5.30
C ASP A 32 -2.77 -3.04 6.79
N VAL A 33 -2.73 -1.87 7.44
CA VAL A 33 -3.00 -1.71 8.87
C VAL A 33 -4.33 -0.99 9.06
N ALA A 34 -5.30 -1.66 9.69
CA ALA A 34 -6.63 -1.14 9.94
C ALA A 34 -6.99 -1.25 11.43
N ASP A 35 -7.61 -0.20 11.98
CA ASP A 35 -7.94 -0.09 13.41
C ASP A 35 -9.41 -0.37 13.75
N GLY A 36 -10.24 -0.67 12.75
CA GLY A 36 -11.68 -0.87 12.92
C GLY A 36 -12.47 0.42 13.13
N ILE A 37 -11.82 1.60 13.05
CA ILE A 37 -12.44 2.91 13.24
C ILE A 37 -12.59 3.66 11.91
N LEU A 38 -11.51 3.73 11.12
CA LEU A 38 -11.55 4.38 9.81
C LEU A 38 -12.21 3.48 8.77
N VAL A 39 -11.96 2.19 8.85
CA VAL A 39 -12.63 1.12 8.07
C VAL A 39 -13.15 0.04 9.02
N PRO A 40 -14.21 -0.71 8.64
CA PRO A 40 -14.88 -1.63 9.57
C PRO A 40 -14.12 -2.95 9.82
N ASN A 41 -12.85 -3.03 9.47
CA ASN A 41 -11.99 -4.20 9.64
C ASN A 41 -10.83 -3.89 10.58
N VAL A 42 -10.34 -4.90 11.29
CA VAL A 42 -9.10 -4.85 12.07
C VAL A 42 -8.14 -5.85 11.47
N THR A 43 -6.92 -5.42 11.20
CA THR A 43 -5.85 -6.25 10.63
C THR A 43 -4.71 -6.42 11.62
N THR A 44 -3.71 -7.22 11.25
CA THR A 44 -2.46 -7.32 12.01
C THR A 44 -1.86 -5.92 12.22
N GLN A 45 -1.47 -5.63 13.45
CA GLN A 45 -0.94 -4.32 13.83
C GLN A 45 0.60 -4.28 13.71
N ILE A 46 1.17 -3.08 13.63
CA ILE A 46 2.63 -2.89 13.49
C ILE A 46 3.39 -3.52 14.66
N ASP A 47 2.84 -3.46 15.87
CA ASP A 47 3.45 -4.06 17.07
C ASP A 47 3.60 -5.58 16.91
N GLU A 48 2.67 -6.26 16.24
CA GLU A 48 2.74 -7.70 16.01
C GLU A 48 3.86 -8.06 15.04
N LEU A 49 4.13 -7.25 14.00
CA LEU A 49 5.30 -7.43 13.13
C LEU A 49 6.59 -7.21 13.91
N THR A 50 6.62 -6.18 14.78
CA THR A 50 7.75 -5.89 15.66
C THR A 50 8.05 -7.07 16.59
N GLU A 51 7.01 -7.69 17.15
CA GLU A 51 7.14 -8.88 17.98
C GLU A 51 7.65 -10.09 17.20
N LEU A 52 7.10 -10.37 16.01
CA LEU A 52 7.54 -11.46 15.14
C LEU A 52 9.03 -11.37 14.83
N ALA A 53 9.49 -10.17 14.45
CA ALA A 53 10.89 -9.92 14.11
C ALA A 53 11.80 -10.05 15.35
N SER A 54 11.43 -9.43 16.48
CA SER A 54 12.25 -9.45 17.69
C SER A 54 12.39 -10.83 18.33
N GLN A 55 11.36 -11.68 18.18
CA GLN A 55 11.35 -13.04 18.69
C GLN A 55 11.96 -14.06 17.70
N GLY A 56 12.37 -13.62 16.50
CA GLY A 56 12.89 -14.50 15.47
C GLY A 56 11.85 -15.50 14.95
N LEU A 57 10.56 -15.15 15.03
CA LEU A 57 9.46 -15.98 14.53
C LEU A 57 9.24 -15.81 13.03
N VAL A 58 9.80 -14.77 12.44
CA VAL A 58 9.89 -14.58 11.00
C VAL A 58 11.30 -14.10 10.67
N GLU A 59 11.91 -14.68 9.67
CA GLU A 59 13.17 -14.20 9.11
C GLU A 59 12.86 -13.22 7.99
N ILE A 60 13.21 -11.94 8.19
CA ILE A 60 13.03 -10.90 7.18
C ILE A 60 14.35 -10.70 6.44
N ASP A 61 14.35 -10.94 5.12
CA ASP A 61 15.53 -10.69 4.27
C ASP A 61 15.94 -9.21 4.38
N SER A 62 17.22 -8.96 4.55
CA SER A 62 17.79 -7.61 4.66
C SER A 62 17.54 -6.72 3.44
N LYS A 63 17.15 -7.29 2.30
CA LYS A 63 16.74 -6.57 1.09
C LYS A 63 15.28 -6.18 1.11
N MET A 64 14.48 -6.78 2.01
CA MET A 64 13.06 -6.53 2.09
C MET A 64 12.81 -5.10 2.56
N THR A 65 11.89 -4.43 1.87
CA THR A 65 11.37 -3.12 2.26
C THR A 65 9.86 -3.18 2.40
N PHE A 66 9.32 -2.46 3.37
CA PHE A 66 7.89 -2.42 3.63
C PHE A 66 7.29 -1.07 3.26
N ASP A 67 6.11 -1.12 2.67
CA ASP A 67 5.17 -0.01 2.67
C ASP A 67 4.09 -0.30 3.72
N PHE A 68 3.63 0.72 4.42
CA PHE A 68 2.48 0.62 5.31
C PHE A 68 1.33 1.46 4.76
N HIS A 69 0.20 0.81 4.52
CA HIS A 69 -1.04 1.49 4.19
C HIS A 69 -1.89 1.60 5.45
N LEU A 70 -1.95 2.80 6.01
CA LEU A 70 -2.58 3.06 7.31
C LEU A 70 -4.04 3.46 7.16
N MET A 71 -4.92 2.50 7.25
CA MET A 71 -6.37 2.69 7.38
C MET A 71 -6.77 2.89 8.85
N VAL A 72 -6.10 3.84 9.52
CA VAL A 72 -6.25 4.10 10.96
C VAL A 72 -6.55 5.57 11.22
N LYS A 73 -7.34 5.83 12.26
CA LYS A 73 -7.69 7.20 12.64
C LYS A 73 -6.51 7.98 13.23
N ASN A 74 -5.68 7.32 14.05
CA ASN A 74 -4.53 7.93 14.71
C ASN A 74 -3.20 7.51 14.08
N PHE A 75 -2.97 7.90 12.82
CA PHE A 75 -1.76 7.56 12.09
C PHE A 75 -0.45 8.03 12.75
N LYS A 76 -0.49 9.08 13.59
CA LYS A 76 0.72 9.55 14.30
C LYS A 76 1.23 8.55 15.32
N ALA A 77 0.34 7.84 16.01
CA ALA A 77 0.74 6.78 16.91
C ALA A 77 1.42 5.62 16.15
N GLU A 78 0.97 5.36 14.93
CA GLU A 78 1.59 4.32 14.09
C GLU A 78 2.98 4.72 13.59
N PHE A 79 3.25 6.01 13.38
CA PHE A 79 4.60 6.48 13.03
C PHE A 79 5.64 6.13 14.10
N GLU A 80 5.30 6.26 15.38
CA GLU A 80 6.18 5.91 16.50
C GLU A 80 6.49 4.39 16.53
N LYS A 81 5.49 3.57 16.20
CA LYS A 81 5.68 2.11 16.08
C LYS A 81 6.55 1.75 14.88
N ILE A 82 6.40 2.46 13.76
CA ILE A 82 7.24 2.28 12.57
C ILE A 82 8.69 2.68 12.86
N ASP A 83 8.91 3.78 13.60
CA ASP A 83 10.26 4.16 14.01
C ASP A 83 10.91 3.05 14.87
N GLN A 84 10.16 2.44 15.81
CA GLN A 84 10.65 1.31 16.60
C GLN A 84 10.96 0.07 15.73
N LEU A 85 10.16 -0.18 14.70
CA LEU A 85 10.41 -1.25 13.73
C LEU A 85 11.72 -1.01 12.96
N ILE A 86 11.98 0.23 12.54
CA ILE A 86 13.22 0.62 11.85
C ILE A 86 14.44 0.47 12.77
N GLU A 87 14.32 0.75 14.06
CA GLU A 87 15.37 0.51 15.05
C GLU A 87 15.78 -0.98 15.14
N GLN A 88 14.91 -1.89 14.71
CA GLN A 88 15.20 -3.32 14.58
C GLN A 88 15.83 -3.71 13.21
N ASN A 89 16.30 -2.72 12.43
CA ASN A 89 16.88 -2.87 11.10
C ASN A 89 15.87 -3.36 10.04
N ILE A 90 14.57 -3.11 10.22
CA ILE A 90 13.55 -3.37 9.21
C ILE A 90 13.41 -2.12 8.35
N SER A 91 13.61 -2.27 7.04
CA SER A 91 13.54 -1.15 6.11
C SER A 91 12.09 -0.79 5.76
N VAL A 92 11.73 0.48 5.94
CA VAL A 92 10.42 1.02 5.56
C VAL A 92 10.62 2.07 4.47
N ASN A 93 9.89 1.93 3.36
CA ASN A 93 9.99 2.83 2.22
C ASN A 93 8.92 3.93 2.28
N THR A 94 7.65 3.54 2.38
CA THR A 94 6.52 4.49 2.34
C THR A 94 5.48 4.16 3.40
N VAL A 95 4.94 5.20 4.00
CA VAL A 95 3.76 5.12 4.89
C VAL A 95 2.66 5.97 4.27
N LEU A 96 1.58 5.31 3.87
CA LEU A 96 0.42 5.92 3.22
C LEU A 96 -0.64 6.22 4.27
N ILE A 97 -1.08 7.47 4.34
CA ILE A 97 -2.13 7.92 5.27
C ILE A 97 -3.34 8.43 4.51
N ASN A 98 -4.53 8.18 5.04
CA ASN A 98 -5.76 8.55 4.35
C ASN A 98 -5.91 10.07 4.24
N ALA A 99 -6.05 10.56 3.01
CA ALA A 99 -6.19 11.99 2.72
C ALA A 99 -7.46 12.60 3.35
N GLY A 100 -8.52 11.82 3.53
CA GLY A 100 -9.76 12.23 4.19
C GLY A 100 -9.60 12.57 5.68
N LEU A 101 -8.47 12.22 6.31
CA LEU A 101 -8.12 12.66 7.66
C LEU A 101 -7.55 14.08 7.70
N HIS A 102 -7.36 14.70 6.54
CA HIS A 102 -6.80 16.04 6.38
C HIS A 102 -5.50 16.25 7.16
N PRO A 103 -4.47 15.42 6.94
CA PRO A 103 -3.18 15.58 7.62
C PRO A 103 -2.64 16.99 7.40
N LYS A 104 -1.96 17.55 8.41
CA LYS A 104 -1.33 18.86 8.25
C LYS A 104 -0.23 18.80 7.19
N LYS A 105 -0.02 19.89 6.44
CA LYS A 105 1.02 19.96 5.41
C LYS A 105 2.40 19.58 5.94
N ASP A 106 2.74 20.05 7.14
CA ASP A 106 4.02 19.75 7.78
C ASP A 106 4.20 18.26 8.06
N THR A 107 3.09 17.50 8.26
CA THR A 107 3.16 16.04 8.44
C THR A 107 3.74 15.34 7.21
N LEU A 108 3.36 15.77 6.00
CA LEU A 108 3.84 15.15 4.75
C LEU A 108 5.32 15.43 4.47
N SER A 109 5.89 16.46 5.09
CA SER A 109 7.29 16.85 4.98
C SER A 109 8.11 16.54 6.24
N GLU A 110 7.56 15.81 7.21
CA GLU A 110 8.32 15.37 8.39
C GLU A 110 9.55 14.58 7.96
N ASN A 111 10.71 14.93 8.54
CA ASN A 111 11.96 14.23 8.27
C ASN A 111 12.01 12.93 9.07
N ARG A 112 11.60 11.84 8.43
CA ARG A 112 11.61 10.48 8.97
C ARG A 112 12.45 9.54 8.11
N ASN A 113 12.76 8.36 8.61
CA ASN A 113 13.48 7.33 7.87
C ASN A 113 12.58 6.58 6.84
N PHE A 114 11.39 7.13 6.56
CA PHE A 114 10.45 6.67 5.55
C PHE A 114 9.77 7.87 4.86
N SER A 115 9.24 7.65 3.68
CA SER A 115 8.43 8.65 2.97
C SER A 115 6.99 8.60 3.47
N ILE A 116 6.35 9.77 3.64
CA ILE A 116 4.93 9.85 3.93
C ILE A 116 4.20 10.18 2.64
N GLY A 117 3.22 9.35 2.28
CA GLY A 117 2.36 9.53 1.13
C GLY A 117 0.89 9.63 1.51
N LEU A 118 0.04 9.84 0.53
CA LEU A 118 -1.41 9.90 0.71
C LEU A 118 -2.09 8.67 0.10
N ASP A 119 -3.07 8.14 0.82
CA ASP A 119 -4.09 7.25 0.30
C ASP A 119 -5.34 8.04 -0.07
N ILE A 120 -5.84 7.86 -1.29
CA ILE A 120 -7.01 8.52 -1.84
C ILE A 120 -8.14 7.51 -1.99
N SER A 121 -9.14 7.63 -1.14
CA SER A 121 -10.37 6.84 -1.19
C SER A 121 -11.21 7.17 -2.44
N PRO A 122 -12.14 6.29 -2.87
CA PRO A 122 -13.02 6.56 -4.01
C PRO A 122 -13.77 7.90 -3.93
N SER A 123 -14.22 8.28 -2.73
CA SER A 123 -14.96 9.54 -2.49
C SER A 123 -14.09 10.81 -2.43
N THR A 124 -12.76 10.69 -2.42
CA THR A 124 -11.86 11.86 -2.33
C THR A 124 -11.62 12.48 -3.70
N GLU A 125 -11.90 13.74 -3.85
CA GLU A 125 -11.68 14.48 -5.10
C GLU A 125 -10.23 14.95 -5.24
N ILE A 126 -9.64 14.80 -6.44
CA ILE A 126 -8.25 15.22 -6.69
C ILE A 126 -8.09 16.74 -6.60
N ASP A 127 -9.10 17.51 -7.02
CA ASP A 127 -9.08 18.95 -6.94
C ASP A 127 -8.98 19.44 -5.48
N ASP A 128 -9.64 18.74 -4.55
CA ASP A 128 -9.52 19.05 -3.12
C ASP A 128 -8.11 18.78 -2.59
N ILE A 129 -7.49 17.68 -3.03
CA ILE A 129 -6.10 17.36 -2.65
C ILE A 129 -5.15 18.43 -3.20
N ALA A 130 -5.29 18.78 -4.48
CA ALA A 130 -4.46 19.80 -5.13
C ALA A 130 -4.65 21.20 -4.54
N PHE A 131 -5.85 21.51 -4.03
CA PHE A 131 -6.12 22.76 -3.33
C PHE A 131 -5.47 22.81 -1.94
N HIS A 132 -5.50 21.69 -1.21
CA HIS A 132 -5.00 21.66 0.17
C HIS A 132 -3.49 21.41 0.26
N TYR A 133 -2.88 20.71 -0.71
CA TYR A 133 -1.47 20.28 -0.65
C TYR A 133 -0.69 20.76 -1.87
N ASP A 134 0.59 21.04 -1.65
CA ASP A 134 1.55 21.17 -2.75
C ASP A 134 1.93 19.76 -3.22
N LEU A 135 1.36 19.32 -4.34
CA LEU A 135 1.59 17.99 -4.89
C LEU A 135 3.06 17.69 -5.18
N SER A 136 3.89 18.73 -5.42
CA SER A 136 5.32 18.54 -5.67
C SER A 136 6.09 18.05 -4.45
N GLN A 137 5.53 18.19 -3.26
CA GLN A 137 6.11 17.74 -1.99
C GLN A 137 5.69 16.31 -1.61
N ILE A 138 4.72 15.73 -2.33
CA ILE A 138 4.22 14.38 -2.05
C ILE A 138 4.92 13.41 -2.99
N LYS A 139 5.65 12.44 -2.44
CA LYS A 139 6.38 11.46 -3.27
C LYS A 139 5.49 10.33 -3.77
N HIS A 140 4.52 9.90 -2.97
CA HIS A 140 3.68 8.73 -3.25
C HIS A 140 2.21 9.07 -3.03
N ILE A 141 1.38 8.74 -4.00
CA ILE A 141 -0.08 8.79 -3.88
C ILE A 141 -0.63 7.43 -4.28
N GLN A 142 -1.35 6.78 -3.38
CA GLN A 142 -2.10 5.57 -3.64
C GLN A 142 -3.55 5.90 -3.91
N ILE A 143 -4.10 5.36 -4.99
CA ILE A 143 -5.52 5.48 -5.35
C ILE A 143 -6.19 4.14 -5.03
N MET A 144 -7.18 4.17 -4.15
CA MET A 144 -8.00 3.00 -3.89
C MET A 144 -8.91 2.73 -5.08
N THR A 145 -8.77 1.56 -5.67
CA THR A 145 -9.61 1.09 -6.78
C THR A 145 -10.71 0.12 -6.33
N VAL A 146 -10.98 0.13 -5.03
CA VAL A 146 -12.11 -0.54 -4.35
C VAL A 146 -12.55 0.32 -3.17
N GLU A 147 -13.73 0.02 -2.59
CA GLU A 147 -14.03 0.51 -1.23
C GLU A 147 -13.09 -0.19 -0.24
N PRO A 148 -12.32 0.59 0.56
CA PRO A 148 -11.28 0.03 1.42
C PRO A 148 -11.83 -0.76 2.61
N GLY A 149 -11.00 -1.64 3.18
CA GLY A 149 -11.27 -2.36 4.44
C GLY A 149 -11.42 -3.87 4.28
N TYR A 150 -11.71 -4.39 3.08
CA TYR A 150 -11.85 -5.83 2.85
C TYR A 150 -11.17 -6.29 1.57
N GLN A 151 -10.51 -7.45 1.62
CA GLN A 151 -10.02 -8.09 0.40
C GLN A 151 -11.17 -8.65 -0.45
N GLY A 152 -11.02 -8.50 -1.78
CA GLY A 152 -11.98 -9.06 -2.74
C GLY A 152 -13.17 -8.16 -3.06
N SER A 153 -13.15 -6.89 -2.60
CA SER A 153 -14.11 -5.88 -3.05
C SER A 153 -14.05 -5.68 -4.58
N PRO A 154 -15.18 -5.31 -5.22
CA PRO A 154 -15.21 -5.10 -6.67
C PRO A 154 -14.26 -3.99 -7.11
N PHE A 155 -13.55 -4.22 -8.21
CA PHE A 155 -12.71 -3.21 -8.84
C PHE A 155 -13.56 -2.06 -9.40
N LEU A 156 -13.16 -0.83 -9.14
CA LEU A 156 -13.80 0.41 -9.57
C LEU A 156 -12.97 1.04 -10.70
N PRO A 157 -13.23 0.71 -11.98
CA PRO A 157 -12.40 1.15 -13.10
C PRO A 157 -12.39 2.67 -13.28
N GLU A 158 -13.44 3.38 -12.85
CA GLU A 158 -13.53 4.84 -12.89
C GLU A 158 -12.48 5.53 -12.01
N MET A 159 -11.94 4.84 -11.01
CA MET A 159 -10.86 5.38 -10.16
C MET A 159 -9.55 5.59 -10.92
N LEU A 160 -9.36 4.88 -12.03
CA LEU A 160 -8.21 5.12 -12.92
C LEU A 160 -8.19 6.54 -13.50
N ASN A 161 -9.34 7.21 -13.60
CA ASN A 161 -9.40 8.61 -14.05
C ASN A 161 -8.64 9.55 -13.10
N LYS A 162 -8.53 9.20 -11.81
CA LYS A 162 -7.76 9.99 -10.83
C LYS A 162 -6.27 10.05 -11.17
N ILE A 163 -5.74 9.02 -11.84
CA ILE A 163 -4.36 9.05 -12.36
C ILE A 163 -4.20 10.19 -13.37
N THR A 164 -5.16 10.30 -14.32
CA THR A 164 -5.15 11.40 -15.29
C THR A 164 -5.28 12.75 -14.60
N GLN A 165 -6.22 12.89 -13.66
CA GLN A 165 -6.41 14.14 -12.91
C GLN A 165 -5.13 14.56 -12.15
N LEU A 166 -4.45 13.62 -11.48
CA LEU A 166 -3.17 13.91 -10.81
C LEU A 166 -2.10 14.38 -11.81
N ARG A 167 -1.98 13.72 -12.98
CA ARG A 167 -1.02 14.13 -14.01
C ARG A 167 -1.38 15.49 -14.64
N ASP A 168 -2.66 15.80 -14.79
CA ASP A 168 -3.15 17.10 -15.27
C ASP A 168 -2.83 18.23 -14.24
N HIS A 169 -2.80 17.91 -12.95
CA HIS A 169 -2.27 18.78 -11.88
C HIS A 169 -0.73 18.77 -11.77
N HIS A 170 -0.02 18.25 -12.79
CA HIS A 170 1.43 18.17 -12.86
C HIS A 170 2.09 17.33 -11.75
N TYR A 171 1.35 16.42 -11.12
CA TYR A 171 1.92 15.51 -10.16
C TYR A 171 2.94 14.58 -10.83
N SER A 172 4.20 14.62 -10.36
CA SER A 172 5.33 13.85 -10.91
C SER A 172 5.80 12.72 -9.99
N GLY A 173 5.22 12.58 -8.81
CA GLY A 173 5.53 11.49 -7.89
C GLY A 173 4.99 10.14 -8.35
N GLU A 174 5.30 9.08 -7.61
CA GLU A 174 4.81 7.73 -7.89
C GLU A 174 3.30 7.62 -7.59
N ILE A 175 2.55 7.08 -8.54
CA ILE A 175 1.14 6.75 -8.37
C ILE A 175 1.01 5.23 -8.20
N LEU A 176 0.47 4.84 -7.07
CA LEU A 176 0.09 3.47 -6.77
C LEU A 176 -1.41 3.31 -6.98
N ILE A 177 -1.86 2.12 -7.36
CA ILE A 177 -3.27 1.72 -7.24
C ILE A 177 -3.37 0.48 -6.39
N ASP A 178 -4.40 0.42 -5.56
CA ASP A 178 -4.69 -0.71 -4.69
C ASP A 178 -6.17 -1.07 -4.71
N GLY A 179 -6.42 -2.37 -4.80
CA GLY A 179 -7.74 -2.95 -4.76
C GLY A 179 -8.20 -3.58 -6.07
N GLY A 180 -8.63 -4.84 -5.99
CA GLY A 180 -9.26 -5.57 -7.09
C GLY A 180 -8.36 -5.90 -8.28
N VAL A 181 -7.03 -5.72 -8.16
CA VAL A 181 -6.07 -6.03 -9.23
C VAL A 181 -5.92 -7.54 -9.40
N ASN A 182 -6.18 -8.03 -10.61
CA ASN A 182 -6.10 -9.45 -10.98
C ASN A 182 -6.03 -9.61 -12.51
N SER A 183 -5.94 -10.85 -13.01
CA SER A 183 -5.82 -11.13 -14.44
C SER A 183 -6.95 -10.57 -15.33
N LYS A 184 -8.14 -10.31 -14.76
CA LYS A 184 -9.29 -9.74 -15.50
C LYS A 184 -9.25 -8.22 -15.53
N THR A 185 -8.71 -7.56 -14.50
CA THR A 185 -8.68 -6.10 -14.37
C THR A 185 -7.41 -5.47 -14.93
N ILE A 186 -6.29 -6.22 -14.95
CA ILE A 186 -5.02 -5.77 -15.55
C ILE A 186 -5.17 -5.24 -16.98
N PRO A 187 -5.90 -5.89 -17.92
CA PRO A 187 -6.09 -5.34 -19.26
C PRO A 187 -6.76 -3.96 -19.26
N THR A 188 -7.70 -3.71 -18.35
CA THR A 188 -8.35 -2.39 -18.21
C THR A 188 -7.34 -1.35 -17.72
N ILE A 189 -6.49 -1.70 -16.74
CA ILE A 189 -5.44 -0.82 -16.23
C ILE A 189 -4.44 -0.48 -17.34
N GLN A 190 -3.98 -1.49 -18.09
CA GLN A 190 -3.03 -1.30 -19.20
C GLN A 190 -3.58 -0.47 -20.35
N SER A 191 -4.88 -0.55 -20.61
CA SER A 191 -5.54 0.22 -21.69
C SER A 191 -5.82 1.66 -21.32
N HIS A 192 -5.69 2.03 -20.03
CA HIS A 192 -5.92 3.41 -19.58
C HIS A 192 -4.84 4.35 -20.13
N LYS A 193 -5.24 5.58 -20.49
CA LYS A 193 -4.35 6.60 -21.09
C LYS A 193 -3.10 6.87 -20.24
N ASN A 194 -3.30 7.02 -18.95
CA ASN A 194 -2.23 7.20 -17.96
C ASN A 194 -2.23 5.98 -17.06
N GLN A 195 -1.11 5.25 -17.02
CA GLN A 195 -0.97 4.07 -16.19
C GLN A 195 -0.39 4.44 -14.81
N PRO A 196 -0.69 3.65 -13.76
CA PRO A 196 0.00 3.80 -12.50
C PRO A 196 1.46 3.36 -12.63
N ASP A 197 2.31 3.85 -11.74
CA ASP A 197 3.70 3.42 -11.64
C ASP A 197 3.80 2.06 -10.96
N ILE A 198 2.92 1.82 -9.95
CA ILE A 198 2.88 0.62 -9.14
C ILE A 198 1.44 0.10 -9.06
N ILE A 199 1.31 -1.22 -9.10
CA ILE A 199 0.06 -1.93 -8.79
C ILE A 199 0.25 -2.77 -7.53
N CYS A 200 -0.59 -2.51 -6.52
CA CYS A 200 -0.64 -3.28 -5.28
C CYS A 200 -1.60 -4.45 -5.46
N ILE A 201 -1.15 -5.67 -5.15
CA ILE A 201 -1.88 -6.90 -5.48
C ILE A 201 -2.06 -7.77 -4.24
N GLY A 202 -3.27 -7.80 -3.70
CA GLY A 202 -3.63 -8.62 -2.54
C GLY A 202 -4.12 -10.01 -2.93
N SER A 203 -5.44 -10.21 -2.91
CA SER A 203 -6.08 -11.52 -3.01
C SER A 203 -5.72 -12.36 -4.25
N PHE A 204 -5.32 -11.74 -5.35
CA PHE A 204 -4.87 -12.48 -6.53
C PHE A 204 -3.58 -13.25 -6.26
N LEU A 205 -2.70 -12.76 -5.39
CA LEU A 205 -1.48 -13.44 -4.97
C LEU A 205 -1.71 -14.27 -3.70
N THR A 206 -2.31 -13.70 -2.66
CA THR A 206 -2.46 -14.37 -1.35
C THR A 206 -3.35 -15.62 -1.39
N LYS A 207 -4.25 -15.69 -2.37
CA LYS A 207 -5.13 -16.86 -2.61
C LYS A 207 -4.71 -17.69 -3.81
N ALA A 208 -3.43 -17.63 -4.21
CA ALA A 208 -2.94 -18.33 -5.37
C ALA A 208 -2.72 -19.83 -5.14
N GLY A 209 -2.38 -20.25 -3.90
CA GLY A 209 -2.00 -21.63 -3.62
C GLY A 209 -0.85 -22.09 -4.54
N ASP A 210 -1.00 -23.26 -5.13
CA ASP A 210 0.01 -23.86 -6.03
C ASP A 210 0.27 -23.03 -7.30
N ASP A 211 -0.63 -22.11 -7.65
CA ASP A 211 -0.50 -21.25 -8.82
C ASP A 211 0.39 -20.01 -8.58
N LEU A 212 0.92 -19.80 -7.38
CA LEU A 212 1.61 -18.56 -7.03
C LEU A 212 2.77 -18.26 -7.98
N GLY A 213 3.66 -19.19 -8.23
CA GLY A 213 4.80 -19.00 -9.13
C GLY A 213 4.38 -18.61 -10.56
N SER A 214 3.26 -19.18 -11.05
CA SER A 214 2.69 -18.84 -12.35
C SER A 214 2.14 -17.41 -12.36
N ARG A 215 1.40 -17.02 -11.31
CA ARG A 215 0.84 -15.66 -11.21
C ARG A 215 1.93 -14.61 -11.07
N VAL A 216 2.95 -14.86 -10.26
CA VAL A 216 4.12 -13.98 -10.14
C VAL A 216 4.82 -13.82 -11.50
N SER A 217 5.04 -14.92 -12.23
CA SER A 217 5.66 -14.87 -13.56
C SER A 217 4.83 -14.05 -14.56
N GLN A 218 3.50 -14.19 -14.51
CA GLN A 218 2.58 -13.38 -15.32
C GLN A 218 2.68 -11.88 -14.99
N LEU A 219 2.78 -11.54 -13.71
CA LEU A 219 2.85 -10.14 -13.25
C LEU A 219 4.20 -9.49 -13.62
N LYS A 220 5.29 -10.23 -13.55
CA LYS A 220 6.62 -9.74 -13.98
C LYS A 220 6.69 -9.37 -15.46
N LEU A 221 5.76 -9.82 -16.30
CA LEU A 221 5.66 -9.38 -17.70
C LEU A 221 5.09 -7.96 -17.83
N LEU A 222 4.58 -7.36 -16.75
CA LEU A 222 4.06 -5.99 -16.72
C LEU A 222 5.16 -4.94 -16.44
N GLU A 223 6.29 -5.39 -15.90
CA GLU A 223 7.44 -4.55 -15.53
C GLU A 223 8.33 -4.24 -16.72
#